data_284c840193d7a6585c9d935ac17a445f
#
_entry.id   284c840193d7a6585c9d935ac17a445f
#
_cell.length_a   1.000
_cell.length_b   1.000
_cell.length_c   1.000
_cell.angle_alpha   90.00
_cell.angle_beta   90.00
_cell.angle_gamma   90.00
#
_symmetry.space_group_name_H-M   'P 1'
#
loop_
_entity.id
_entity.type
_entity.pdbx_description
1 polymer ?
#
loop_
_entity_poly.entity_id
_entity_poly.type
_entity_poly.pdbx_seq_one_letter_code
_entity_poly.pdbx_strand_id
1 'polypeptide(L)'
;MRPLEGITVITLEHAIAAPFCTRQLADLGARVIKIERPHVGDFARKYDERVDGLSSHFVWTNRSKESLTLDVKAHAAQLILQQLIAQADVLVQNLAPGAASRLGLSYDDLIKINPKIIVCDISGYGDNQEHPGPYRDKKAYDLLIQSESGFLSITGTEDEYVKAGCSIADIAAGMYAYTNILAALLERGKTGKGKRIDVSMLESMTEWMGYPLYYTLRGESAPPRTGSAHATIYPYGPFPTGDQKKVTLGIQNEREWQAFCEHVLQQPELAMHE
;
A
#
# COMPACT_ATOMS: atom_id res chain seq x y z
N MET A 1 -20.99 10.48 15.07
CA MET A 1 -19.56 10.34 15.45
C MET A 1 -18.89 9.38 14.46
N ARG A 2 -17.80 9.81 13.81
CA ARG A 2 -16.98 8.92 12.96
C ARG A 2 -15.98 8.14 13.81
N PRO A 3 -15.51 6.97 13.38
CA PRO A 3 -14.66 6.08 14.21
C PRO A 3 -13.38 6.74 14.76
N LEU A 4 -12.75 7.65 13.98
CA LEU A 4 -11.52 8.34 14.38
C LEU A 4 -11.73 9.82 14.69
N GLU A 5 -12.96 10.23 14.99
CA GLU A 5 -13.23 11.60 15.45
C GLU A 5 -12.46 11.88 16.74
N GLY A 6 -11.73 13.01 16.78
CA GLY A 6 -10.84 13.40 17.89
C GLY A 6 -9.40 12.93 17.74
N ILE A 7 -9.08 12.08 16.75
CA ILE A 7 -7.69 11.69 16.43
C ILE A 7 -7.05 12.72 15.49
N THR A 8 -5.86 13.18 15.84
CA THR A 8 -5.06 14.12 15.03
C THR A 8 -3.82 13.40 14.46
N VAL A 9 -3.67 13.47 13.14
CA VAL A 9 -2.56 12.90 12.38
C VAL A 9 -1.75 14.01 11.75
N ILE A 10 -0.45 14.05 12.02
CA ILE A 10 0.52 14.90 11.30
C ILE A 10 1.22 14.03 10.27
N THR A 11 1.41 14.55 9.08
CA THR A 11 2.07 13.75 8.04
C THR A 11 3.07 14.55 7.20
N LEU A 12 4.25 13.92 6.96
CA LEU A 12 5.27 14.37 6.01
C LEU A 12 5.33 13.31 4.89
N GLU A 13 4.51 13.47 3.89
CA GLU A 13 4.22 12.43 2.91
C GLU A 13 4.29 12.93 1.47
N HIS A 14 4.60 12.01 0.56
CA HIS A 14 4.64 12.24 -0.88
C HIS A 14 4.07 11.07 -1.67
N ALA A 15 3.66 11.32 -2.90
CA ALA A 15 3.19 10.35 -3.88
C ALA A 15 1.93 9.60 -3.45
N ILE A 16 2.05 8.28 -3.20
CA ILE A 16 0.89 7.39 -3.06
C ILE A 16 0.86 6.68 -1.70
N ALA A 17 1.89 5.95 -1.31
CA ALA A 17 1.84 5.01 -0.18
C ALA A 17 1.33 5.65 1.13
N ALA A 18 2.05 6.64 1.65
CA ALA A 18 1.65 7.34 2.87
C ALA A 18 0.38 8.19 2.66
N PRO A 19 0.23 8.96 1.55
CA PRO A 19 -1.02 9.67 1.29
C PRO A 19 -2.25 8.78 1.20
N PHE A 20 -2.13 7.57 0.66
CA PHE A 20 -3.20 6.59 0.61
C PHE A 20 -3.62 6.12 2.02
N CYS A 21 -2.65 5.85 2.90
CA CYS A 21 -2.89 5.51 4.30
C CYS A 21 -3.64 6.63 5.02
N THR A 22 -3.10 7.85 5.00
CA THR A 22 -3.60 8.97 5.79
C THR A 22 -4.94 9.49 5.28
N ARG A 23 -5.23 9.34 3.96
CA ARG A 23 -6.54 9.62 3.40
C ARG A 23 -7.61 8.70 4.00
N GLN A 24 -7.31 7.40 4.20
CA GLN A 24 -8.27 6.48 4.83
C GLN A 24 -8.54 6.86 6.29
N LEU A 25 -7.51 7.28 7.02
CA LEU A 25 -7.70 7.82 8.38
C LEU A 25 -8.59 9.07 8.38
N ALA A 26 -8.40 9.97 7.40
CA ALA A 26 -9.23 11.16 7.23
C ALA A 26 -10.69 10.81 6.88
N ASP A 27 -10.91 9.84 5.98
CA ASP A 27 -12.24 9.36 5.62
C ASP A 27 -13.01 8.80 6.84
N LEU A 28 -12.29 8.19 7.80
CA LEU A 28 -12.84 7.73 9.08
C LEU A 28 -13.00 8.83 10.13
N GLY A 29 -12.64 10.06 9.84
CA GLY A 29 -12.90 11.22 10.71
C GLY A 29 -11.68 11.74 11.48
N ALA A 30 -10.49 11.19 11.28
CA ALA A 30 -9.28 11.78 11.82
C ALA A 30 -9.02 13.16 11.19
N ARG A 31 -8.52 14.10 11.98
CA ARG A 31 -7.98 15.35 11.47
C ARG A 31 -6.57 15.10 10.94
N VAL A 32 -6.38 15.16 9.64
CA VAL A 32 -5.09 14.92 9.01
C VAL A 32 -4.50 16.24 8.52
N ILE A 33 -3.35 16.63 9.06
CA ILE A 33 -2.60 17.83 8.67
C ILE A 33 -1.35 17.38 7.89
N LYS A 34 -1.38 17.61 6.59
CA LYS A 34 -0.28 17.32 5.68
C LYS A 34 0.70 18.49 5.64
N ILE A 35 1.94 18.23 6.05
CA ILE A 35 3.03 19.19 5.97
C ILE A 35 3.61 19.15 4.56
N GLU A 36 3.59 20.29 3.87
CA GLU A 36 4.07 20.39 2.48
C GLU A 36 5.20 21.42 2.37
N ARG A 37 6.10 21.19 1.43
CA ARG A 37 7.19 22.14 1.13
C ARG A 37 6.64 23.43 0.52
N PRO A 38 7.17 24.59 0.89
CA PRO A 38 6.82 25.86 0.25
C PRO A 38 7.00 25.79 -1.28
N HIS A 39 6.10 26.43 -2.02
CA HIS A 39 6.09 26.59 -3.49
C HIS A 39 6.00 25.30 -4.32
N VAL A 40 6.44 24.16 -3.79
CA VAL A 40 6.52 22.89 -4.54
C VAL A 40 5.42 21.91 -4.13
N GLY A 41 5.14 21.80 -2.83
CA GLY A 41 4.21 20.85 -2.26
C GLY A 41 4.64 19.39 -2.45
N ASP A 42 3.65 18.51 -2.52
CA ASP A 42 3.80 17.13 -2.93
C ASP A 42 4.00 17.06 -4.46
N PHE A 43 4.99 16.30 -4.92
CA PHE A 43 5.23 16.15 -6.36
C PHE A 43 4.11 15.44 -7.11
N ALA A 44 3.25 14.66 -6.42
CA ALA A 44 2.06 14.09 -7.02
C ALA A 44 1.05 15.13 -7.52
N ARG A 45 1.15 16.39 -7.06
CA ARG A 45 0.34 17.51 -7.59
C ARG A 45 0.55 17.76 -9.09
N LYS A 46 1.69 17.30 -9.64
CA LYS A 46 2.12 17.52 -11.03
C LYS A 46 2.12 16.25 -11.88
N TYR A 47 1.49 15.15 -11.44
CA TYR A 47 1.48 13.92 -12.23
C TYR A 47 0.59 14.01 -13.48
N ASP A 48 -0.51 14.73 -13.38
CA ASP A 48 -1.44 15.03 -14.48
C ASP A 48 -2.33 16.23 -14.10
N GLU A 49 -3.25 16.62 -14.99
CA GLU A 49 -4.20 17.73 -14.81
C GLU A 49 -5.65 17.29 -15.10
N ARG A 50 -5.99 16.02 -14.86
CA ARG A 50 -7.22 15.38 -15.33
C ARG A 50 -8.47 15.74 -14.50
N VAL A 51 -8.30 16.24 -13.28
CA VAL A 51 -9.42 16.59 -12.40
C VAL A 51 -9.48 18.10 -12.25
N ASP A 52 -10.09 18.77 -13.22
CA ASP A 52 -10.27 20.23 -13.24
C ASP A 52 -8.94 21.00 -13.00
N GLY A 53 -7.87 20.58 -13.70
CA GLY A 53 -6.54 21.17 -13.57
C GLY A 53 -5.73 20.63 -12.36
N LEU A 54 -6.27 19.68 -11.62
CA LEU A 54 -5.58 18.99 -10.53
C LEU A 54 -5.15 17.57 -10.96
N SER A 55 -4.10 17.06 -10.32
CA SER A 55 -3.66 15.69 -10.54
C SER A 55 -4.66 14.69 -9.96
N SER A 56 -5.05 13.71 -10.78
CA SER A 56 -5.93 12.61 -10.37
C SER A 56 -5.38 11.83 -9.18
N HIS A 57 -4.07 11.57 -9.14
CA HIS A 57 -3.40 10.91 -8.03
C HIS A 57 -3.47 11.74 -6.74
N PHE A 58 -3.24 13.04 -6.85
CA PHE A 58 -3.29 13.92 -5.69
C PHE A 58 -4.70 14.04 -5.12
N VAL A 59 -5.71 14.23 -5.97
CA VAL A 59 -7.11 14.31 -5.54
C VAL A 59 -7.55 13.00 -4.88
N TRP A 60 -7.21 11.88 -5.49
CA TRP A 60 -7.55 10.54 -4.95
C TRP A 60 -6.99 10.30 -3.55
N THR A 61 -5.73 10.66 -3.32
CA THR A 61 -5.02 10.31 -2.07
C THR A 61 -5.03 11.42 -1.02
N ASN A 62 -5.57 12.63 -1.30
CA ASN A 62 -5.47 13.75 -0.36
C ASN A 62 -6.81 14.42 0.00
N ARG A 63 -7.94 13.86 -0.44
CA ARG A 63 -9.25 14.39 0.03
C ARG A 63 -9.36 14.32 1.55
N SER A 64 -10.13 15.24 2.11
CA SER A 64 -10.40 15.36 3.55
C SER A 64 -9.19 15.67 4.43
N LYS A 65 -8.06 16.13 3.84
CA LYS A 65 -6.88 16.57 4.56
C LYS A 65 -6.78 18.09 4.59
N GLU A 66 -6.14 18.61 5.63
CA GLU A 66 -5.65 19.99 5.70
C GLU A 66 -4.21 20.04 5.19
N SER A 67 -3.85 21.09 4.44
CA SER A 67 -2.47 21.31 4.00
C SER A 67 -1.85 22.47 4.79
N LEU A 68 -0.67 22.23 5.36
CA LEU A 68 0.13 23.24 6.02
C LEU A 68 1.50 23.33 5.35
N THR A 69 1.80 24.51 4.78
CA THR A 69 3.09 24.76 4.12
C THR A 69 4.15 25.15 5.13
N LEU A 70 5.21 24.34 5.30
CA LEU A 70 6.34 24.60 6.18
C LEU A 70 7.65 24.21 5.51
N ASP A 71 8.65 25.08 5.61
CA ASP A 71 10.04 24.68 5.37
C ASP A 71 10.59 24.00 6.63
N VAL A 72 10.44 22.71 6.72
CA VAL A 72 10.84 21.91 7.90
C VAL A 72 12.35 21.94 8.20
N LYS A 73 13.17 22.55 7.34
CA LYS A 73 14.59 22.81 7.60
C LYS A 73 14.83 24.10 8.37
N ALA A 74 13.87 25.02 8.34
CA ALA A 74 13.96 26.29 9.07
C ALA A 74 13.66 26.07 10.56
N HIS A 75 14.47 26.64 11.43
CA HIS A 75 14.33 26.48 12.89
C HIS A 75 12.92 26.87 13.40
N ALA A 76 12.37 27.99 12.92
CA ALA A 76 11.02 28.41 13.30
C ALA A 76 9.94 27.39 12.91
N ALA A 77 10.07 26.75 11.74
CA ALA A 77 9.15 25.72 11.29
C ALA A 77 9.29 24.43 12.12
N GLN A 78 10.50 24.10 12.56
CA GLN A 78 10.71 22.95 13.46
C GLN A 78 10.02 23.15 14.81
N LEU A 79 10.05 24.37 15.38
CA LEU A 79 9.32 24.69 16.62
C LEU A 79 7.81 24.52 16.44
N ILE A 80 7.27 24.98 15.31
CA ILE A 80 5.84 24.78 15.00
C ILE A 80 5.51 23.28 14.88
N LEU A 81 6.36 22.53 14.18
CA LEU A 81 6.17 21.09 14.00
C LEU A 81 6.21 20.33 15.33
N GLN A 82 7.12 20.69 16.24
CA GLN A 82 7.19 20.11 17.57
C GLN A 82 5.91 20.40 18.39
N GLN A 83 5.37 21.62 18.32
CA GLN A 83 4.10 21.96 18.98
C GLN A 83 2.91 21.17 18.40
N LEU A 84 2.87 20.93 17.11
CA LEU A 84 1.84 20.09 16.47
C LEU A 84 1.97 18.63 16.93
N ILE A 85 3.19 18.10 16.96
CA ILE A 85 3.47 16.71 17.38
C ILE A 85 3.16 16.50 18.87
N ALA A 86 3.40 17.49 19.71
CA ALA A 86 3.05 17.41 21.14
C ALA A 86 1.55 17.14 21.38
N GLN A 87 0.70 17.51 20.44
CA GLN A 87 -0.76 17.35 20.49
C GLN A 87 -1.30 16.27 19.53
N ALA A 88 -0.42 15.68 18.70
CA ALA A 88 -0.82 14.69 17.72
C ALA A 88 -0.96 13.29 18.33
N ASP A 89 -1.81 12.50 17.75
CA ASP A 89 -1.95 11.07 18.06
C ASP A 89 -1.03 10.21 17.22
N VAL A 90 -0.84 10.59 15.95
CA VAL A 90 -0.08 9.83 14.96
C VAL A 90 0.79 10.76 14.15
N LEU A 91 2.03 10.35 13.91
CA LEU A 91 2.89 10.88 12.85
C LEU A 91 3.06 9.82 11.76
N VAL A 92 2.83 10.19 10.50
CA VAL A 92 3.11 9.33 9.34
C VAL A 92 4.13 9.99 8.44
N GLN A 93 5.11 9.24 7.97
CA GLN A 93 6.08 9.76 7.01
C GLN A 93 6.55 8.68 6.02
N ASN A 94 6.92 9.12 4.80
CA ASN A 94 7.60 8.31 3.79
C ASN A 94 8.77 9.07 3.14
N LEU A 95 9.53 9.77 3.98
CA LEU A 95 10.74 10.47 3.57
C LEU A 95 11.85 9.46 3.23
N ALA A 96 12.89 9.94 2.55
CA ALA A 96 14.08 9.13 2.29
C ALA A 96 14.69 8.60 3.61
N PRO A 97 15.28 7.39 3.62
CA PRO A 97 15.87 6.79 4.81
C PRO A 97 16.78 7.75 5.59
N GLY A 98 16.61 7.80 6.91
CA GLY A 98 17.33 8.69 7.80
C GLY A 98 16.94 10.19 7.73
N ALA A 99 16.07 10.60 6.82
CA ALA A 99 15.66 12.01 6.72
C ALA A 99 14.84 12.47 7.92
N ALA A 100 13.93 11.62 8.41
CA ALA A 100 13.15 11.91 9.61
C ALA A 100 14.06 12.14 10.82
N SER A 101 15.05 11.27 11.05
CA SER A 101 16.01 11.41 12.16
C SER A 101 16.80 12.71 12.08
N ARG A 102 17.26 13.12 10.88
CA ARG A 102 17.96 14.41 10.67
C ARG A 102 17.08 15.64 10.96
N LEU A 103 15.77 15.48 10.93
CA LEU A 103 14.79 16.53 11.27
C LEU A 103 14.35 16.47 12.73
N GLY A 104 14.90 15.57 13.56
CA GLY A 104 14.47 15.37 14.95
C GLY A 104 13.08 14.72 15.04
N LEU A 105 12.68 13.94 14.02
CA LEU A 105 11.41 13.26 13.92
C LEU A 105 11.55 11.72 14.07
N SER A 106 12.66 11.25 14.65
CA SER A 106 12.79 9.84 15.01
C SER A 106 11.82 9.50 16.14
N TYR A 107 11.40 8.23 16.23
CA TYR A 107 10.54 7.79 17.33
C TYR A 107 11.14 8.12 18.69
N ASP A 108 12.46 7.91 18.87
CA ASP A 108 13.16 8.17 20.12
C ASP A 108 13.21 9.66 20.53
N ASP A 109 13.17 10.56 19.54
CA ASP A 109 13.05 11.99 19.82
C ASP A 109 11.61 12.37 20.16
N LEU A 110 10.65 11.82 19.41
CA LEU A 110 9.25 12.18 19.55
C LEU A 110 8.60 11.67 20.84
N ILE A 111 8.99 10.50 21.35
CA ILE A 111 8.48 9.98 22.64
C ILE A 111 8.89 10.84 23.83
N LYS A 112 9.96 11.64 23.72
CA LYS A 112 10.37 12.61 24.74
C LYS A 112 9.42 13.80 24.80
N ILE A 113 8.79 14.14 23.67
CA ILE A 113 7.83 15.24 23.53
C ILE A 113 6.41 14.73 23.83
N ASN A 114 6.06 13.58 23.28
CA ASN A 114 4.73 12.97 23.40
C ASN A 114 4.85 11.44 23.58
N PRO A 115 4.83 10.94 24.80
CA PRO A 115 4.97 9.49 25.08
C PRO A 115 3.85 8.61 24.51
N LYS A 116 2.76 9.24 24.05
CA LYS A 116 1.61 8.53 23.47
C LYS A 116 1.62 8.54 21.94
N ILE A 117 2.61 9.18 21.30
CA ILE A 117 2.66 9.30 19.84
C ILE A 117 2.84 7.93 19.17
N ILE A 118 2.07 7.67 18.16
CA ILE A 118 2.28 6.55 17.23
C ILE A 118 3.03 7.11 16.02
N VAL A 119 4.20 6.54 15.73
CA VAL A 119 5.01 6.95 14.57
C VAL A 119 4.98 5.84 13.54
N CYS A 120 4.51 6.13 12.34
CA CYS A 120 4.48 5.20 11.22
C CYS A 120 5.45 5.66 10.14
N ASP A 121 6.53 4.92 9.99
CA ASP A 121 7.56 5.11 8.98
C ASP A 121 7.29 4.16 7.81
N ILE A 122 7.11 4.70 6.59
CA ILE A 122 6.92 3.91 5.36
C ILE A 122 8.15 4.10 4.49
N SER A 123 8.79 2.99 4.12
CA SER A 123 10.00 2.99 3.31
C SER A 123 9.94 1.95 2.20
N GLY A 124 10.88 1.97 1.25
CA GLY A 124 10.95 0.98 0.19
C GLY A 124 11.34 -0.41 0.69
N TYR A 125 12.40 -0.47 1.50
CA TYR A 125 13.05 -1.73 1.90
C TYR A 125 13.21 -1.89 3.41
N GLY A 126 12.49 -1.10 4.22
CA GLY A 126 12.63 -1.04 5.66
C GLY A 126 13.68 -0.02 6.11
N ASP A 127 13.46 0.61 7.26
CA ASP A 127 14.40 1.56 7.89
C ASP A 127 14.69 1.16 9.35
N ASN A 128 14.76 -0.16 9.59
CA ASN A 128 15.16 -0.67 10.88
C ASN A 128 16.67 -0.47 11.08
N GLN A 129 17.04 0.30 12.09
CA GLN A 129 18.45 0.61 12.37
C GLN A 129 19.20 -0.54 13.07
N GLU A 130 18.49 -1.37 13.80
CA GLU A 130 19.09 -2.54 14.48
C GLU A 130 19.39 -3.68 13.50
N HIS A 131 18.56 -3.80 12.47
CA HIS A 131 18.67 -4.84 11.44
C HIS A 131 18.52 -4.22 10.04
N PRO A 132 19.49 -3.39 9.59
CA PRO A 132 19.41 -2.75 8.29
C PRO A 132 19.51 -3.79 7.18
N GLY A 133 18.50 -3.84 6.32
CA GLY A 133 18.55 -4.65 5.12
C GLY A 133 19.57 -4.12 4.10
N PRO A 134 20.09 -4.97 3.19
CA PRO A 134 21.10 -4.57 2.22
C PRO A 134 20.63 -3.49 1.23
N TYR A 135 19.33 -3.30 1.08
CA TYR A 135 18.71 -2.34 0.16
C TYR A 135 18.13 -1.11 0.87
N ARG A 136 18.38 -0.94 2.16
CA ARG A 136 17.82 0.15 2.98
C ARG A 136 17.92 1.52 2.29
N ASP A 137 19.08 1.84 1.74
CA ASP A 137 19.38 3.14 1.13
C ASP A 137 19.08 3.19 -0.39
N LYS A 138 18.55 2.11 -0.96
CA LYS A 138 18.20 2.02 -2.37
C LYS A 138 16.93 2.81 -2.65
N LYS A 139 16.85 3.45 -3.81
CA LYS A 139 15.62 4.10 -4.26
C LYS A 139 14.54 3.05 -4.53
N ALA A 140 13.36 3.30 -4.02
CA ALA A 140 12.18 2.48 -4.23
C ALA A 140 11.07 3.30 -4.90
N TYR A 141 10.44 2.70 -5.90
CA TYR A 141 9.21 3.15 -6.52
C TYR A 141 8.33 1.93 -6.78
N ASP A 142 7.05 2.14 -6.95
CA ASP A 142 6.06 1.08 -7.14
C ASP A 142 6.52 -0.04 -8.10
N LEU A 143 6.91 0.31 -9.32
CA LEU A 143 7.33 -0.68 -10.33
C LEU A 143 8.62 -1.43 -9.93
N LEU A 144 9.56 -0.77 -9.27
CA LEU A 144 10.78 -1.42 -8.80
C LEU A 144 10.46 -2.46 -7.73
N ILE A 145 9.55 -2.14 -6.82
CA ILE A 145 9.08 -3.06 -5.78
C ILE A 145 8.27 -4.21 -6.39
N GLN A 146 7.38 -3.95 -7.36
CA GLN A 146 6.70 -5.03 -8.09
C GLN A 146 7.70 -6.01 -8.73
N SER A 147 8.81 -5.50 -9.26
CA SER A 147 9.85 -6.33 -9.87
C SER A 147 10.64 -7.13 -8.82
N GLU A 148 11.11 -6.49 -7.77
CA GLU A 148 11.99 -7.12 -6.77
C GLU A 148 11.24 -8.06 -5.83
N SER A 149 9.95 -7.85 -5.60
CA SER A 149 9.10 -8.79 -4.85
C SER A 149 8.78 -10.08 -5.61
N GLY A 150 9.12 -10.15 -6.90
CA GLY A 150 8.76 -11.28 -7.75
C GLY A 150 7.35 -11.18 -8.37
N PHE A 151 6.58 -10.13 -8.09
CA PHE A 151 5.21 -9.98 -8.59
C PHE A 151 5.13 -10.08 -10.12
N LEU A 152 6.10 -9.51 -10.84
CA LEU A 152 6.14 -9.61 -12.30
C LEU A 152 6.42 -11.03 -12.81
N SER A 153 7.00 -11.90 -11.99
CA SER A 153 7.29 -13.28 -12.42
C SER A 153 6.02 -14.12 -12.65
N ILE A 154 4.89 -13.70 -12.05
CA ILE A 154 3.61 -14.42 -12.14
C ILE A 154 2.54 -13.62 -12.89
N THR A 155 2.85 -12.40 -13.36
CA THR A 155 1.90 -11.50 -13.99
C THR A 155 2.31 -11.22 -15.43
N GLY A 156 1.38 -11.41 -16.38
CA GLY A 156 1.61 -11.24 -17.81
C GLY A 156 1.35 -12.51 -18.62
N THR A 157 1.93 -12.59 -19.80
CA THR A 157 1.86 -13.76 -20.69
C THR A 157 3.18 -14.55 -20.61
N GLU A 158 3.22 -15.69 -21.29
CA GLU A 158 4.46 -16.49 -21.39
C GLU A 158 5.65 -15.63 -21.87
N ASP A 159 5.39 -14.77 -22.87
CA ASP A 159 6.42 -13.97 -23.52
C ASP A 159 6.67 -12.61 -22.86
N GLU A 160 5.71 -12.07 -22.08
CA GLU A 160 5.78 -10.72 -21.59
C GLU A 160 5.46 -10.61 -20.08
N TYR A 161 6.35 -9.95 -19.33
CA TYR A 161 6.10 -9.52 -17.95
C TYR A 161 5.24 -8.27 -17.94
N VAL A 162 4.15 -8.27 -17.19
CA VAL A 162 3.23 -7.13 -17.12
C VAL A 162 3.07 -6.65 -15.69
N LYS A 163 3.28 -5.36 -15.47
CA LYS A 163 3.01 -4.74 -14.16
C LYS A 163 1.52 -4.62 -13.89
N ALA A 164 1.13 -4.51 -12.62
CA ALA A 164 -0.23 -4.06 -12.28
C ALA A 164 -0.48 -2.64 -12.82
N GLY A 165 -1.67 -2.38 -13.31
CA GLY A 165 -2.07 -1.08 -13.88
C GLY A 165 -2.12 0.05 -12.84
N CYS A 166 -2.40 -0.27 -11.58
CA CYS A 166 -2.35 0.65 -10.45
C CYS A 166 -1.03 0.53 -9.68
N SER A 167 -0.73 1.52 -8.82
CA SER A 167 0.45 1.52 -7.94
C SER A 167 0.27 0.54 -6.78
N ILE A 168 0.31 -0.76 -7.09
CA ILE A 168 -0.11 -1.82 -6.17
C ILE A 168 0.83 -1.97 -4.97
N ALA A 169 2.13 -1.71 -5.15
CA ALA A 169 3.10 -1.76 -4.06
C ALA A 169 2.91 -0.59 -3.07
N ASP A 170 2.62 0.61 -3.60
CA ASP A 170 2.24 1.75 -2.77
C ASP A 170 0.95 1.50 -2.01
N ILE A 171 -0.06 0.94 -2.69
CA ILE A 171 -1.37 0.62 -2.09
C ILE A 171 -1.20 -0.43 -0.99
N ALA A 172 -0.42 -1.48 -1.22
CA ALA A 172 -0.15 -2.53 -0.23
C ALA A 172 0.49 -1.93 1.02
N ALA A 173 1.59 -1.17 0.88
CA ALA A 173 2.24 -0.49 2.00
C ALA A 173 1.30 0.48 2.72
N GLY A 174 0.52 1.26 1.97
CA GLY A 174 -0.47 2.17 2.54
C GLY A 174 -1.58 1.45 3.33
N MET A 175 -2.02 0.27 2.88
CA MET A 175 -2.99 -0.55 3.60
C MET A 175 -2.40 -1.13 4.88
N TYR A 176 -1.18 -1.68 4.85
CA TYR A 176 -0.52 -2.18 6.06
C TYR A 176 -0.22 -1.06 7.05
N ALA A 177 0.20 0.12 6.58
CA ALA A 177 0.35 1.28 7.45
C ALA A 177 -0.97 1.66 8.12
N TYR A 178 -2.05 1.77 7.35
CA TYR A 178 -3.38 2.08 7.85
C TYR A 178 -3.87 1.08 8.89
N THR A 179 -3.80 -0.22 8.62
CA THR A 179 -4.28 -1.26 9.54
C THR A 179 -3.43 -1.34 10.81
N ASN A 180 -2.10 -1.18 10.70
CA ASN A 180 -1.21 -1.17 11.86
C ASN A 180 -1.40 0.09 12.72
N ILE A 181 -1.71 1.26 12.13
CA ILE A 181 -2.07 2.46 12.90
C ILE A 181 -3.35 2.22 13.70
N LEU A 182 -4.39 1.61 13.10
CA LEU A 182 -5.61 1.26 13.82
C LEU A 182 -5.35 0.29 14.98
N ALA A 183 -4.53 -0.74 14.75
CA ALA A 183 -4.12 -1.69 15.79
C ALA A 183 -3.35 -0.99 16.92
N ALA A 184 -2.43 -0.07 16.59
CA ALA A 184 -1.67 0.69 17.56
C ALA A 184 -2.55 1.66 18.37
N LEU A 185 -3.56 2.27 17.75
CA LEU A 185 -4.54 3.11 18.45
C LEU A 185 -5.36 2.29 19.47
N LEU A 186 -5.77 1.07 19.10
CA LEU A 186 -6.47 0.14 19.99
C LEU A 186 -5.56 -0.30 21.17
N GLU A 187 -4.30 -0.64 20.89
CA GLU A 187 -3.31 -0.99 21.92
C GLU A 187 -3.03 0.18 22.85
N ARG A 188 -2.86 1.38 22.30
CA ARG A 188 -2.66 2.60 23.08
C ARG A 188 -3.84 2.89 24.02
N GLY A 189 -5.06 2.59 23.61
CA GLY A 189 -6.25 2.72 24.45
C GLY A 189 -6.19 1.85 25.72
N LYS A 190 -5.45 0.74 25.67
CA LYS A 190 -5.24 -0.17 26.82
C LYS A 190 -3.98 0.17 27.62
N THR A 191 -2.91 0.53 26.93
CA THR A 191 -1.57 0.70 27.54
C THR A 191 -1.24 2.13 27.92
N GLY A 192 -1.90 3.11 27.29
CA GLY A 192 -1.57 4.53 27.41
C GLY A 192 -0.26 4.93 26.71
N LYS A 193 0.41 4.02 25.98
CA LYS A 193 1.71 4.23 25.36
C LYS A 193 1.60 4.26 23.85
N GLY A 194 2.40 5.12 23.22
CA GLY A 194 2.63 5.11 21.77
C GLY A 194 3.57 3.98 21.35
N LYS A 195 3.78 3.85 20.04
CA LYS A 195 4.74 2.89 19.46
C LYS A 195 5.24 3.34 18.08
N ARG A 196 6.35 2.75 17.65
CA ARG A 196 6.83 2.84 16.28
C ARG A 196 6.22 1.72 15.43
N ILE A 197 5.85 2.06 14.22
CA ILE A 197 5.43 1.15 13.15
C ILE A 197 6.39 1.38 11.99
N ASP A 198 7.03 0.33 11.51
CA ASP A 198 7.92 0.35 10.35
C ASP A 198 7.27 -0.49 9.25
N VAL A 199 6.99 0.12 8.11
CA VAL A 199 6.34 -0.53 6.97
C VAL A 199 7.27 -0.45 5.76
N SER A 200 7.63 -1.61 5.24
CA SER A 200 8.40 -1.75 4.02
C SER A 200 7.49 -2.06 2.84
N MET A 201 7.65 -1.35 1.73
CA MET A 201 6.92 -1.65 0.50
C MET A 201 7.27 -3.06 -0.02
N LEU A 202 8.55 -3.46 0.07
CA LEU A 202 8.99 -4.79 -0.35
C LEU A 202 8.33 -5.88 0.48
N GLU A 203 8.35 -5.77 1.81
CA GLU A 203 7.72 -6.75 2.71
C GLU A 203 6.21 -6.81 2.50
N SER A 204 5.56 -5.65 2.31
CA SER A 204 4.13 -5.56 2.01
C SER A 204 3.75 -6.32 0.73
N MET A 205 4.57 -6.23 -0.32
CA MET A 205 4.37 -6.99 -1.55
C MET A 205 4.75 -8.46 -1.41
N THR A 206 5.78 -8.77 -0.62
CA THR A 206 6.21 -10.14 -0.37
C THR A 206 5.12 -10.95 0.34
N GLU A 207 4.36 -10.33 1.24
CA GLU A 207 3.19 -10.98 1.86
C GLU A 207 2.16 -11.42 0.81
N TRP A 208 1.94 -10.62 -0.21
CA TRP A 208 1.02 -10.96 -1.31
C TRP A 208 1.56 -12.05 -2.25
N MET A 209 2.85 -12.32 -2.17
CA MET A 209 3.52 -13.42 -2.88
C MET A 209 3.50 -14.74 -2.10
N GLY A 210 2.71 -14.84 -1.02
CA GLY A 210 2.64 -16.03 -0.16
C GLY A 210 2.33 -17.32 -0.92
N TYR A 211 1.28 -17.34 -1.76
CA TYR A 211 0.96 -18.50 -2.60
C TYR A 211 2.08 -18.86 -3.57
N PRO A 212 2.63 -17.95 -4.40
CA PRO A 212 3.74 -18.26 -5.29
C PRO A 212 5.00 -18.72 -4.54
N LEU A 213 5.28 -18.16 -3.37
CA LEU A 213 6.40 -18.58 -2.52
C LEU A 213 6.27 -20.05 -2.09
N TYR A 214 5.09 -20.44 -1.58
CA TYR A 214 4.86 -21.82 -1.19
C TYR A 214 4.79 -22.78 -2.39
N TYR A 215 4.33 -22.30 -3.54
CA TYR A 215 4.29 -23.08 -4.77
C TYR A 215 5.71 -23.47 -5.25
N THR A 216 6.70 -22.60 -5.05
CA THR A 216 8.12 -22.86 -5.39
C THR A 216 8.90 -23.58 -4.29
N LEU A 217 8.23 -24.00 -3.21
CA LEU A 217 8.91 -24.66 -2.09
C LEU A 217 9.66 -25.91 -2.56
N ARG A 218 10.87 -26.09 -2.05
CA ARG A 218 11.78 -27.18 -2.42
C ARG A 218 12.33 -27.15 -3.85
N GLY A 219 12.31 -25.98 -4.49
CA GLY A 219 12.89 -25.78 -5.82
C GLY A 219 11.96 -26.14 -6.98
N GLU A 220 10.67 -26.25 -6.71
CA GLU A 220 9.66 -26.37 -7.77
C GLU A 220 9.59 -25.09 -8.62
N SER A 221 9.12 -25.23 -9.86
CA SER A 221 8.96 -24.12 -10.76
C SER A 221 7.90 -23.13 -10.28
N ALA A 222 8.08 -21.84 -10.54
CA ALA A 222 7.07 -20.83 -10.25
C ALA A 222 5.78 -21.06 -11.04
N PRO A 223 4.62 -20.59 -10.54
CA PRO A 223 3.40 -20.61 -11.33
C PRO A 223 3.61 -19.90 -12.66
N PRO A 224 3.13 -20.45 -13.78
CA PRO A 224 3.32 -19.85 -15.09
C PRO A 224 2.53 -18.53 -15.21
N ARG A 225 3.00 -17.62 -16.04
CA ARG A 225 2.23 -16.46 -16.48
C ARG A 225 1.23 -16.91 -17.55
N THR A 226 -0.03 -16.79 -17.26
CA THR A 226 -1.14 -17.28 -18.13
C THR A 226 -2.04 -16.18 -18.66
N GLY A 227 -1.54 -14.94 -18.66
CA GLY A 227 -2.30 -13.77 -19.06
C GLY A 227 -3.48 -13.50 -18.15
N SER A 228 -4.69 -13.67 -18.66
CA SER A 228 -5.94 -13.47 -17.91
C SER A 228 -6.57 -14.76 -17.42
N ALA A 229 -5.96 -15.92 -17.66
CA ALA A 229 -6.42 -17.19 -17.16
C ALA A 229 -5.80 -17.54 -15.81
N HIS A 230 -6.43 -18.41 -15.04
CA HIS A 230 -5.86 -18.90 -13.80
C HIS A 230 -4.72 -19.91 -14.09
N ALA A 231 -3.63 -19.81 -13.33
CA ALA A 231 -2.42 -20.62 -13.60
C ALA A 231 -2.59 -22.12 -13.29
N THR A 232 -3.48 -22.49 -12.38
CA THR A 232 -3.63 -23.85 -11.87
C THR A 232 -5.06 -24.38 -11.83
N ILE A 233 -6.06 -23.58 -12.19
CA ILE A 233 -7.47 -23.97 -12.21
C ILE A 233 -8.01 -23.81 -13.63
N TYR A 234 -8.68 -24.84 -14.14
CA TYR A 234 -9.31 -24.82 -15.47
C TYR A 234 -10.67 -25.51 -15.42
N PRO A 235 -11.69 -24.95 -16.13
CA PRO A 235 -11.70 -23.69 -16.84
C PRO A 235 -11.86 -22.49 -15.91
N TYR A 236 -10.89 -21.54 -15.94
CA TYR A 236 -10.96 -20.29 -15.19
C TYR A 236 -10.23 -19.19 -15.98
N GLY A 237 -10.99 -18.33 -16.60
CA GLY A 237 -10.44 -17.25 -17.42
C GLY A 237 -11.43 -16.71 -18.45
N PRO A 238 -10.95 -15.91 -19.42
CA PRO A 238 -11.76 -15.41 -20.51
C PRO A 238 -11.84 -16.43 -21.66
N PHE A 239 -13.06 -16.70 -22.10
CA PHE A 239 -13.37 -17.59 -23.23
C PHE A 239 -14.03 -16.80 -24.34
N PRO A 240 -13.71 -17.04 -25.64
CA PRO A 240 -14.33 -16.36 -26.76
C PRO A 240 -15.78 -16.81 -26.93
N THR A 241 -16.64 -15.87 -27.30
CA THR A 241 -18.04 -16.10 -27.65
C THR A 241 -18.26 -15.98 -29.14
N GLY A 242 -19.37 -16.51 -29.65
CA GLY A 242 -19.67 -16.51 -31.09
C GLY A 242 -19.82 -15.10 -31.71
N ASP A 243 -20.06 -14.07 -30.89
CA ASP A 243 -20.15 -12.68 -31.29
C ASP A 243 -18.79 -11.93 -31.21
N GLN A 244 -17.69 -12.67 -31.14
CA GLN A 244 -16.30 -12.17 -31.03
C GLN A 244 -16.00 -11.40 -29.74
N LYS A 245 -16.86 -11.49 -28.73
CA LYS A 245 -16.59 -10.99 -27.38
C LYS A 245 -15.93 -12.05 -26.52
N LYS A 246 -15.76 -11.75 -25.24
CA LYS A 246 -15.23 -12.70 -24.26
C LYS A 246 -16.18 -12.75 -23.06
N VAL A 247 -16.41 -13.95 -22.56
CA VAL A 247 -17.02 -14.20 -21.25
C VAL A 247 -15.93 -14.68 -20.30
N THR A 248 -15.88 -14.12 -19.11
CA THR A 248 -15.00 -14.63 -18.04
C THR A 248 -15.83 -15.54 -17.16
N LEU A 249 -15.38 -16.77 -16.99
CA LEU A 249 -16.00 -17.74 -16.10
C LEU A 249 -14.91 -18.48 -15.29
N GLY A 250 -15.30 -19.06 -14.19
CA GLY A 250 -14.45 -19.92 -13.37
C GLY A 250 -15.27 -21.05 -12.77
N ILE A 251 -14.73 -22.25 -12.83
CA ILE A 251 -15.31 -23.46 -12.27
C ILE A 251 -14.30 -24.00 -11.26
N GLN A 252 -14.72 -24.15 -10.01
CA GLN A 252 -13.79 -24.44 -8.92
C GLN A 252 -14.10 -25.75 -8.17
N ASN A 253 -15.21 -26.40 -8.53
CA ASN A 253 -15.62 -27.65 -7.91
C ASN A 253 -16.48 -28.51 -8.87
N GLU A 254 -16.62 -29.78 -8.55
CA GLU A 254 -17.30 -30.76 -9.36
C GLU A 254 -18.78 -30.47 -9.57
N ARG A 255 -19.47 -29.90 -8.58
CA ARG A 255 -20.87 -29.52 -8.73
C ARG A 255 -21.05 -28.42 -9.79
N GLU A 256 -20.15 -27.44 -9.81
CA GLU A 256 -20.14 -26.40 -10.83
C GLU A 256 -19.78 -26.97 -12.20
N TRP A 257 -18.85 -27.92 -12.24
CA TRP A 257 -18.48 -28.63 -13.46
C TRP A 257 -19.66 -29.42 -14.04
N GLN A 258 -20.37 -30.20 -13.21
CA GLN A 258 -21.57 -30.92 -13.64
C GLN A 258 -22.63 -29.96 -14.21
N ALA A 259 -22.94 -28.90 -13.49
CA ALA A 259 -23.91 -27.91 -13.95
C ALA A 259 -23.48 -27.24 -15.27
N PHE A 260 -22.19 -26.97 -15.45
CA PHE A 260 -21.63 -26.40 -16.66
C PHE A 260 -21.75 -27.40 -17.84
N CYS A 261 -21.42 -28.66 -17.62
CA CYS A 261 -21.59 -29.72 -18.65
C CYS A 261 -23.04 -29.85 -19.07
N GLU A 262 -23.97 -29.89 -18.11
CA GLU A 262 -25.40 -30.09 -18.38
C GLU A 262 -26.03 -28.85 -19.04
N HIS A 263 -25.82 -27.67 -18.49
CA HIS A 263 -26.60 -26.49 -18.88
C HIS A 263 -25.90 -25.59 -19.92
N VAL A 264 -24.58 -25.61 -19.98
CA VAL A 264 -23.81 -24.75 -20.89
C VAL A 264 -23.29 -25.54 -22.08
N LEU A 265 -22.57 -26.64 -21.83
CA LEU A 265 -22.04 -27.47 -22.91
C LEU A 265 -23.12 -28.38 -23.54
N GLN A 266 -24.20 -28.66 -22.82
CA GLN A 266 -25.23 -29.62 -23.21
C GLN A 266 -24.68 -31.03 -23.50
N GLN A 267 -23.64 -31.39 -22.72
CA GLN A 267 -22.92 -32.67 -22.79
C GLN A 267 -22.69 -33.21 -21.37
N PRO A 268 -23.76 -33.70 -20.71
CA PRO A 268 -23.67 -34.17 -19.32
C PRO A 268 -22.71 -35.34 -19.11
N GLU A 269 -22.41 -36.09 -20.16
CA GLU A 269 -21.46 -37.21 -20.12
C GLU A 269 -20.03 -36.75 -19.82
N LEU A 270 -19.65 -35.53 -20.14
CA LEU A 270 -18.32 -35.00 -19.81
C LEU A 270 -18.10 -34.83 -18.31
N ALA A 271 -19.16 -34.73 -17.53
CA ALA A 271 -19.08 -34.65 -16.08
C ALA A 271 -18.67 -35.97 -15.40
N MET A 272 -18.73 -37.09 -16.14
CA MET A 272 -18.41 -38.43 -15.62
C MET A 272 -16.98 -38.88 -15.91
N HIS A 273 -16.19 -38.10 -16.61
CA HIS A 273 -14.78 -38.39 -16.89
C HIS A 273 -13.87 -37.64 -15.91
N GLU A 274 -13.19 -38.45 -15.06
CA GLU A 274 -12.10 -37.97 -14.20
C GLU A 274 -10.83 -37.60 -15.01
#